data_ca0b8e694154e8674b4877ad6f3d5caa
#
_entry.id   ca0b8e694154e8674b4877ad6f3d5caa
#
_cell.length_a   1.000
_cell.length_b   1.000
_cell.length_c   1.000
_cell.angle_alpha   90.00
_cell.angle_beta   90.00
_cell.angle_gamma   90.00
#
_symmetry.space_group_name_H-M   'P 1'
#
loop_
_entity.id
_entity.type
_entity.pdbx_description
1 polymer ?
#
loop_
_entity_poly.entity_id
_entity_poly.type
_entity_poly.pdbx_seq_one_letter_code
_entity_poly.pdbx_strand_id
1 'polypeptide(L)'
;PESVKALAYRDLKIGWAPAYSSFQSFVTAMRILEGDKATKSWLKGINKHSKKYAGELGVVMGVERGEVDIGFANHYYTLRLKSGKPNANVALAYSKSDAGCLVNASGIVTLSDGDLPVNFIRYLLSHEVQSYLAREAYEIPLVQGVEQPQGLADLSTLSPPEMDLRKLADLRPTLNLMREVGVL
;
A
#
# COMPACT_ATOMS: atom_id res chain seq x y z
N PRO A 1 3.36 -8.12 12.46
CA PRO A 1 3.34 -7.24 13.65
C PRO A 1 1.96 -6.64 13.83
N GLU A 2 1.51 -6.46 15.09
CA GLU A 2 0.19 -5.84 15.36
C GLU A 2 0.16 -4.35 15.00
N SER A 3 1.31 -3.68 14.95
CA SER A 3 1.44 -2.27 14.59
C SER A 3 2.73 -2.00 13.82
N VAL A 4 2.63 -1.16 12.79
CA VAL A 4 3.79 -0.67 12.05
C VAL A 4 4.67 0.26 12.88
N LYS A 5 4.12 0.89 13.93
CA LYS A 5 4.88 1.78 14.82
C LYS A 5 6.02 1.05 15.50
N ALA A 6 5.80 -0.20 15.89
CA ALA A 6 6.80 -1.01 16.56
C ALA A 6 8.03 -1.35 15.70
N LEU A 7 7.90 -1.30 14.37
CA LEU A 7 8.98 -1.66 13.44
C LEU A 7 10.21 -0.76 13.56
N ALA A 8 10.01 0.53 13.91
CA ALA A 8 11.11 1.48 14.09
C ALA A 8 12.06 1.14 15.27
N TYR A 9 11.66 0.22 16.16
CA TYR A 9 12.37 -0.15 17.38
C TYR A 9 12.77 -1.63 17.39
N ARG A 10 12.59 -2.34 16.27
CA ARG A 10 12.96 -3.74 16.14
C ARG A 10 14.22 -3.89 15.31
N ASP A 11 15.03 -4.87 15.65
CA ASP A 11 16.21 -5.26 14.84
C ASP A 11 15.75 -6.14 13.68
N LEU A 12 15.20 -5.49 12.65
CA LEU A 12 14.70 -6.10 11.43
C LEU A 12 15.24 -5.34 10.23
N LYS A 13 15.63 -6.06 9.19
CA LYS A 13 15.95 -5.47 7.89
C LYS A 13 14.66 -5.15 7.15
N ILE A 14 14.46 -3.89 6.83
CA ILE A 14 13.21 -3.40 6.25
C ILE A 14 13.43 -2.97 4.80
N GLY A 15 12.60 -3.50 3.88
CA GLY A 15 12.55 -3.07 2.48
C GLY A 15 11.50 -2.00 2.26
N TRP A 16 11.83 -0.95 1.53
CA TRP A 16 10.90 0.12 1.18
C TRP A 16 11.23 0.84 -0.12
N ALA A 17 10.25 1.51 -0.69
CA ALA A 17 10.40 2.34 -1.89
C ALA A 17 9.88 3.77 -1.60
N PRO A 18 10.67 4.65 -0.94
CA PRO A 18 10.18 5.95 -0.46
C PRO A 18 9.68 6.89 -1.55
N ALA A 19 10.21 6.79 -2.77
CA ALA A 19 9.77 7.59 -3.92
C ALA A 19 8.44 7.10 -4.52
N TYR A 20 7.92 5.94 -4.11
CA TYR A 20 6.69 5.37 -4.64
C TYR A 20 5.47 6.03 -3.99
N SER A 21 4.44 6.32 -4.81
CA SER A 21 3.26 7.07 -4.36
C SER A 21 2.47 6.39 -3.26
N SER A 22 2.37 5.06 -3.29
CA SER A 22 1.70 4.26 -2.25
C SER A 22 2.39 4.39 -0.90
N PHE A 23 3.74 4.36 -0.86
CA PHE A 23 4.47 4.58 0.37
C PHE A 23 4.30 6.02 0.88
N GLN A 24 4.24 7.00 -0.02
CA GLN A 24 3.96 8.40 0.36
C GLN A 24 2.54 8.55 0.92
N SER A 25 1.55 7.84 0.37
CA SER A 25 0.20 7.79 0.92
C SER A 25 0.16 7.15 2.32
N PHE A 26 0.90 6.06 2.51
CA PHE A 26 1.08 5.44 3.82
C PHE A 26 1.69 6.41 4.84
N VAL A 27 2.76 7.14 4.49
CA VAL A 27 3.37 8.15 5.37
C VAL A 27 2.42 9.31 5.62
N THR A 28 1.60 9.70 4.64
CA THR A 28 0.56 10.72 4.82
C THR A 28 -0.49 10.26 5.82
N ALA A 29 -0.96 9.01 5.71
CA ALA A 29 -1.87 8.42 6.69
C ALA A 29 -1.25 8.41 8.10
N MET A 30 0.00 8.01 8.23
CA MET A 30 0.72 8.03 9.51
C MET A 30 0.79 9.46 10.11
N ARG A 31 1.04 10.47 9.27
CA ARG A 31 1.04 11.87 9.72
C ARG A 31 -0.32 12.32 10.23
N ILE A 32 -1.39 11.93 9.56
CA ILE A 32 -2.76 12.27 9.95
C ILE A 32 -3.15 11.60 11.28
N LEU A 33 -2.77 10.34 11.45
CA LEU A 33 -3.13 9.53 12.61
C LEU A 33 -2.26 9.82 13.84
N GLU A 34 -0.96 10.01 13.66
CA GLU A 34 0.03 10.06 14.74
C GLU A 34 0.69 11.45 14.89
N GLY A 35 0.53 12.33 13.90
CA GLY A 35 1.16 13.65 13.83
C GLY A 35 2.59 13.62 13.26
N ASP A 36 3.06 14.80 12.87
CA ASP A 36 4.36 14.98 12.17
C ASP A 36 5.56 14.55 13.02
N LYS A 37 5.55 14.85 14.32
CA LYS A 37 6.66 14.53 15.22
C LYS A 37 6.87 13.01 15.35
N ALA A 38 5.78 12.27 15.56
CA ALA A 38 5.84 10.82 15.68
C ALA A 38 6.26 10.15 14.36
N THR A 39 5.69 10.61 13.23
CA THR A 39 6.03 10.13 11.89
C THR A 39 7.49 10.39 11.55
N LYS A 40 8.00 11.58 11.84
CA LYS A 40 9.43 11.92 11.67
C LYS A 40 10.35 11.00 12.47
N SER A 41 10.01 10.75 13.74
CA SER A 41 10.76 9.84 14.60
C SER A 41 10.77 8.42 14.04
N TRP A 42 9.60 7.94 13.60
CA TRP A 42 9.44 6.62 12.98
C TRP A 42 10.27 6.48 11.70
N LEU A 43 10.19 7.44 10.76
CA LEU A 43 10.98 7.43 9.53
C LEU A 43 12.49 7.39 9.81
N LYS A 44 12.97 8.17 10.78
CA LYS A 44 14.37 8.14 11.20
C LYS A 44 14.76 6.77 11.78
N GLY A 45 13.88 6.15 12.55
CA GLY A 45 14.11 4.82 13.11
C GLY A 45 14.22 3.76 12.02
N ILE A 46 13.22 3.71 11.12
CA ILE A 46 13.21 2.77 9.98
C ILE A 46 14.42 2.97 9.06
N ASN A 47 14.80 4.21 8.74
CA ASN A 47 15.89 4.50 7.80
C ASN A 47 17.25 3.92 8.24
N LYS A 48 17.44 3.67 9.53
CA LYS A 48 18.69 3.08 10.07
C LYS A 48 18.89 1.63 9.66
N HIS A 49 17.78 0.89 9.45
CA HIS A 49 17.78 -0.56 9.20
C HIS A 49 17.08 -0.92 7.89
N SER A 50 16.92 0.06 6.97
CA SER A 50 16.18 -0.14 5.75
C SER A 50 17.08 -0.24 4.52
N LYS A 51 16.60 -1.01 3.54
CA LYS A 51 17.10 -1.08 2.18
C LYS A 51 16.12 -0.40 1.23
N LYS A 52 16.59 0.58 0.48
CA LYS A 52 15.79 1.28 -0.54
C LYS A 52 15.74 0.48 -1.84
N TYR A 53 14.57 0.43 -2.43
CA TYR A 53 14.31 -0.15 -3.75
C TYR A 53 13.68 0.91 -4.67
N ALA A 54 13.83 0.74 -5.97
CA ALA A 54 13.24 1.64 -6.96
C ALA A 54 11.72 1.54 -7.03
N GLY A 55 11.14 0.39 -6.61
CA GLY A 55 9.70 0.16 -6.60
C GLY A 55 9.32 -1.04 -5.73
N GLU A 56 8.02 -1.20 -5.50
CA GLU A 56 7.49 -2.19 -4.55
C GLU A 56 7.67 -3.64 -5.00
N LEU A 57 7.70 -3.92 -6.30
CA LEU A 57 8.05 -5.26 -6.79
C LEU A 57 9.45 -5.66 -6.30
N GLY A 58 10.41 -4.72 -6.36
CA GLY A 58 11.76 -4.94 -5.83
C GLY A 58 11.77 -5.22 -4.33
N VAL A 59 10.90 -4.55 -3.57
CA VAL A 59 10.72 -4.80 -2.13
C VAL A 59 10.25 -6.23 -1.88
N VAL A 60 9.18 -6.66 -2.56
CA VAL A 60 8.60 -8.02 -2.41
C VAL A 60 9.62 -9.09 -2.80
N MET A 61 10.35 -8.89 -3.90
CA MET A 61 11.43 -9.78 -4.32
C MET A 61 12.60 -9.82 -3.31
N GLY A 62 12.86 -8.67 -2.64
CA GLY A 62 13.86 -8.60 -1.57
C GLY A 62 13.49 -9.43 -0.35
N VAL A 63 12.21 -9.42 0.05
CA VAL A 63 11.69 -10.29 1.13
C VAL A 63 11.79 -11.76 0.70
N GLU A 64 11.34 -12.08 -0.49
CA GLU A 64 11.35 -13.45 -1.04
C GLU A 64 12.76 -14.06 -1.04
N ARG A 65 13.79 -13.26 -1.37
CA ARG A 65 15.20 -13.69 -1.37
C ARG A 65 15.88 -13.64 0.00
N GLY A 66 15.18 -13.20 1.05
CA GLY A 66 15.77 -13.03 2.39
C GLY A 66 16.77 -11.86 2.50
N GLU A 67 16.74 -10.91 1.56
CA GLU A 67 17.58 -9.69 1.65
C GLU A 67 17.09 -8.75 2.77
N VAL A 68 15.79 -8.75 3.00
CA VAL A 68 15.09 -8.03 4.07
C VAL A 68 14.04 -8.93 4.71
N ASP A 69 13.74 -8.67 5.98
CA ASP A 69 12.83 -9.50 6.78
C ASP A 69 11.37 -9.11 6.56
N ILE A 70 11.12 -7.83 6.29
CA ILE A 70 9.79 -7.26 6.05
C ILE A 70 9.88 -6.16 4.98
N GLY A 71 8.79 -5.95 4.23
CA GLY A 71 8.72 -4.94 3.19
C GLY A 71 7.41 -4.17 3.18
N PHE A 72 7.48 -2.89 2.82
CA PHE A 72 6.31 -2.08 2.55
C PHE A 72 5.97 -2.14 1.07
N ALA A 73 4.83 -2.73 0.74
CA ALA A 73 4.36 -2.86 -0.62
C ALA A 73 2.84 -3.03 -0.67
N ASN A 74 2.23 -2.71 -1.80
CA ASN A 74 0.84 -3.06 -2.05
C ASN A 74 0.69 -4.60 -2.16
N HIS A 75 -0.46 -5.09 -1.70
CA HIS A 75 -0.78 -6.52 -1.61
C HIS A 75 -0.66 -7.26 -2.96
N TYR A 76 -1.05 -6.63 -4.07
CA TYR A 76 -1.09 -7.25 -5.39
C TYR A 76 0.30 -7.69 -5.89
N TYR A 77 1.39 -7.07 -5.48
CA TYR A 77 2.74 -7.53 -5.85
C TYR A 77 3.06 -8.89 -5.24
N THR A 78 2.68 -9.10 -3.97
CA THR A 78 2.85 -10.40 -3.30
C THR A 78 1.96 -11.47 -3.93
N LEU A 79 0.69 -11.16 -4.19
CA LEU A 79 -0.24 -12.10 -4.80
C LEU A 79 0.21 -12.50 -6.21
N ARG A 80 0.63 -11.54 -7.02
CA ARG A 80 1.18 -11.79 -8.36
C ARG A 80 2.43 -12.67 -8.32
N LEU A 81 3.35 -12.42 -7.40
CA LEU A 81 4.52 -13.26 -7.22
C LEU A 81 4.12 -14.70 -6.87
N LYS A 82 3.19 -14.88 -5.93
CA LYS A 82 2.72 -16.21 -5.50
C LYS A 82 1.93 -16.93 -6.57
N SER A 83 1.24 -16.24 -7.45
CA SER A 83 0.57 -16.84 -8.60
C SER A 83 1.59 -17.48 -9.57
N GLY A 84 2.70 -16.80 -9.85
CA GLY A 84 3.77 -17.36 -10.69
C GLY A 84 4.74 -18.31 -9.96
N LYS A 85 4.85 -18.17 -8.62
CA LYS A 85 5.73 -18.97 -7.76
C LYS A 85 5.00 -19.33 -6.46
N PRO A 86 4.15 -20.37 -6.44
CA PRO A 86 3.32 -20.71 -5.27
C PRO A 86 4.10 -20.91 -3.97
N ASN A 87 5.32 -21.42 -4.05
CA ASN A 87 6.20 -21.65 -2.91
C ASN A 87 7.13 -20.45 -2.60
N ALA A 88 6.84 -19.25 -3.13
CA ALA A 88 7.62 -18.06 -2.81
C ALA A 88 7.62 -17.80 -1.28
N ASN A 89 8.83 -17.54 -0.74
CA ASN A 89 9.03 -17.29 0.68
C ASN A 89 8.62 -15.86 1.05
N VAL A 90 7.35 -15.55 0.85
CA VAL A 90 6.74 -14.25 1.15
C VAL A 90 5.29 -14.44 1.54
N ALA A 91 4.79 -13.62 2.47
CA ALA A 91 3.39 -13.59 2.86
C ALA A 91 2.92 -12.16 3.11
N LEU A 92 1.62 -11.92 2.97
CA LEU A 92 1.00 -10.67 3.40
C LEU A 92 0.91 -10.63 4.92
N ALA A 93 1.18 -9.46 5.48
CA ALA A 93 0.99 -9.19 6.90
C ALA A 93 0.18 -7.89 7.05
N TYR A 94 -0.77 -7.90 7.94
CA TYR A 94 -1.66 -6.77 8.21
C TYR A 94 -1.45 -6.28 9.64
N SER A 95 -1.34 -4.97 9.81
CA SER A 95 -1.42 -4.36 11.15
C SER A 95 -2.88 -4.05 11.50
N LYS A 96 -3.11 -3.53 12.70
CA LYS A 96 -4.46 -3.22 13.18
C LYS A 96 -4.58 -1.74 13.51
N SER A 97 -5.59 -1.10 12.94
CA SER A 97 -6.01 0.28 13.26
C SER A 97 -4.90 1.32 13.15
N ASP A 98 -3.91 1.10 12.29
CA ASP A 98 -2.85 2.06 11.99
C ASP A 98 -2.58 2.15 10.47
N ALA A 99 -1.66 3.02 10.07
CA ALA A 99 -1.35 3.27 8.67
C ALA A 99 -0.90 2.03 7.87
N GLY A 100 -0.43 0.96 8.54
CA GLY A 100 -0.02 -0.28 7.87
C GLY A 100 -1.19 -1.15 7.40
N CYS A 101 -2.42 -0.84 7.82
CA CYS A 101 -3.64 -1.45 7.30
C CYS A 101 -4.46 -0.45 6.47
N LEU A 102 -3.81 0.54 5.87
CA LEU A 102 -4.48 1.52 5.02
C LEU A 102 -5.06 0.82 3.77
N VAL A 103 -6.37 0.93 3.62
CA VAL A 103 -7.07 0.57 2.37
C VAL A 103 -7.19 1.85 1.54
N ASN A 104 -6.40 1.93 0.48
CA ASN A 104 -6.39 3.07 -0.43
C ASN A 104 -7.16 2.74 -1.71
N ALA A 105 -7.45 3.74 -2.53
CA ALA A 105 -8.20 3.61 -3.78
C ALA A 105 -7.43 4.21 -4.94
N SER A 106 -7.48 3.55 -6.10
CA SER A 106 -7.15 4.15 -7.39
C SER A 106 -8.33 4.96 -7.90
N GLY A 107 -8.06 6.02 -8.63
CA GLY A 107 -9.08 6.90 -9.17
C GLY A 107 -8.97 7.08 -10.68
N ILE A 108 -10.07 7.48 -11.30
CA ILE A 108 -10.13 7.90 -12.70
C ILE A 108 -10.68 9.31 -12.79
N VAL A 109 -10.09 10.12 -13.66
CA VAL A 109 -10.50 11.52 -13.90
C VAL A 109 -10.81 11.69 -15.39
N THR A 110 -11.96 12.29 -15.69
CA THR A 110 -12.29 12.69 -17.06
C THR A 110 -11.58 14.00 -17.41
N LEU A 111 -10.98 14.07 -18.58
CA LEU A 111 -10.32 15.27 -19.11
C LEU A 111 -11.16 15.96 -20.21
N SER A 112 -12.31 15.40 -20.56
CA SER A 112 -13.24 15.93 -21.54
C SER A 112 -14.67 15.68 -21.13
N ASP A 113 -15.57 16.52 -21.59
CA ASP A 113 -17.01 16.35 -21.44
C ASP A 113 -17.57 15.35 -22.45
N GLY A 114 -18.76 14.83 -22.18
CA GLY A 114 -19.53 13.96 -23.08
C GLY A 114 -19.75 12.55 -22.55
N ASP A 115 -20.47 11.75 -23.33
CA ASP A 115 -20.92 10.42 -22.89
C ASP A 115 -19.80 9.36 -22.92
N LEU A 116 -18.82 9.52 -23.81
CA LEU A 116 -17.76 8.51 -23.99
C LEU A 116 -16.93 8.29 -22.72
N PRO A 117 -16.40 9.32 -22.04
CA PRO A 117 -15.69 9.15 -20.78
C PRO A 117 -16.57 8.53 -19.68
N VAL A 118 -17.83 8.97 -19.59
CA VAL A 118 -18.79 8.46 -18.60
C VAL A 118 -19.09 6.98 -18.86
N ASN A 119 -19.31 6.59 -20.11
CA ASN A 119 -19.56 5.20 -20.47
C ASN A 119 -18.33 4.32 -20.22
N PHE A 120 -17.12 4.83 -20.44
CA PHE A 120 -15.90 4.12 -20.09
C PHE A 120 -15.77 3.88 -18.58
N ILE A 121 -16.07 4.89 -17.74
CA ILE A 121 -16.10 4.72 -16.29
C ILE A 121 -17.13 3.65 -15.87
N ARG A 122 -18.35 3.70 -16.44
CA ARG A 122 -19.38 2.70 -16.20
C ARG A 122 -18.92 1.29 -16.59
N TYR A 123 -18.22 1.17 -17.72
CA TYR A 123 -17.65 -0.09 -18.16
C TYR A 123 -16.61 -0.61 -17.15
N LEU A 124 -15.69 0.24 -16.70
CA LEU A 124 -14.70 -0.13 -15.68
C LEU A 124 -15.34 -0.57 -14.34
N LEU A 125 -16.51 -0.03 -14.02
CA LEU A 125 -17.29 -0.41 -12.82
C LEU A 125 -18.31 -1.51 -13.11
N SER A 126 -18.27 -2.16 -14.28
CA SER A 126 -19.13 -3.33 -14.54
C SER A 126 -18.63 -4.55 -13.75
N HIS A 127 -19.53 -5.48 -13.44
CA HIS A 127 -19.21 -6.74 -12.77
C HIS A 127 -18.12 -7.52 -13.53
N GLU A 128 -18.21 -7.54 -14.87
CA GLU A 128 -17.26 -8.24 -15.74
C GLU A 128 -15.85 -7.68 -15.57
N VAL A 129 -15.68 -6.36 -15.70
CA VAL A 129 -14.35 -5.73 -15.61
C VAL A 129 -13.80 -5.78 -14.19
N GLN A 130 -14.63 -5.58 -13.17
CA GLN A 130 -14.20 -5.70 -11.78
C GLN A 130 -13.78 -7.13 -11.44
N SER A 131 -14.47 -8.14 -11.96
CA SER A 131 -14.05 -9.54 -11.82
C SER A 131 -12.72 -9.82 -12.53
N TYR A 132 -12.52 -9.26 -13.71
CA TYR A 132 -11.25 -9.34 -14.44
C TYR A 132 -10.11 -8.69 -13.64
N LEU A 133 -10.30 -7.47 -13.14
CA LEU A 133 -9.29 -6.75 -12.36
C LEU A 133 -8.94 -7.47 -11.04
N ALA A 134 -9.95 -8.03 -10.36
CA ALA A 134 -9.71 -8.80 -9.14
C ALA A 134 -8.86 -10.06 -9.41
N ARG A 135 -9.15 -10.77 -10.52
CA ARG A 135 -8.45 -12.02 -10.87
C ARG A 135 -7.06 -11.79 -11.46
N GLU A 136 -6.91 -10.83 -12.40
CA GLU A 136 -5.69 -10.67 -13.20
C GLU A 136 -4.75 -9.58 -12.64
N ALA A 137 -5.32 -8.54 -12.01
CA ALA A 137 -4.54 -7.45 -11.42
C ALA A 137 -4.46 -7.52 -9.89
N TYR A 138 -5.25 -8.41 -9.26
CA TYR A 138 -5.36 -8.56 -7.81
C TYR A 138 -5.90 -7.28 -7.12
N GLU A 139 -6.65 -6.47 -7.85
CA GLU A 139 -7.30 -5.28 -7.29
C GLU A 139 -8.51 -5.66 -6.46
N ILE A 140 -8.74 -4.91 -5.38
CA ILE A 140 -9.92 -5.08 -4.54
C ILE A 140 -11.13 -4.52 -5.29
N PRO A 141 -12.16 -5.34 -5.59
CA PRO A 141 -13.29 -4.89 -6.38
C PRO A 141 -14.13 -3.87 -5.61
N LEU A 142 -14.70 -2.90 -6.34
CA LEU A 142 -15.60 -1.87 -5.83
C LEU A 142 -17.08 -2.23 -6.03
N VAL A 143 -17.36 -3.28 -6.80
CA VAL A 143 -18.73 -3.71 -7.15
C VAL A 143 -19.13 -4.88 -6.28
N GLN A 144 -20.32 -4.77 -5.68
CA GLN A 144 -20.89 -5.82 -4.84
C GLN A 144 -21.10 -7.11 -5.62
N GLY A 145 -20.83 -8.25 -4.99
CA GLY A 145 -20.98 -9.57 -5.59
C GLY A 145 -19.78 -10.02 -6.43
N VAL A 146 -18.75 -9.19 -6.59
CA VAL A 146 -17.48 -9.60 -7.20
C VAL A 146 -16.59 -10.23 -6.12
N GLU A 147 -16.03 -11.39 -6.41
CA GLU A 147 -15.11 -12.08 -5.50
C GLU A 147 -13.81 -11.33 -5.34
N GLN A 148 -13.27 -11.34 -4.13
CA GLN A 148 -11.96 -10.76 -3.84
C GLN A 148 -10.82 -11.57 -4.47
N PRO A 149 -9.63 -10.95 -4.67
CA PRO A 149 -8.46 -11.65 -5.16
C PRO A 149 -8.10 -12.86 -4.29
N GLN A 150 -7.80 -13.97 -4.93
CA GLN A 150 -7.36 -15.18 -4.22
C GLN A 150 -6.07 -14.90 -3.42
N GLY A 151 -6.05 -15.31 -2.17
CA GLY A 151 -4.91 -15.12 -1.25
C GLY A 151 -4.91 -13.79 -0.50
N LEU A 152 -5.87 -12.89 -0.77
CA LEU A 152 -6.13 -11.72 0.06
C LEU A 152 -6.94 -12.16 1.30
N ALA A 153 -6.65 -11.57 2.45
CA ALA A 153 -7.51 -11.75 3.62
C ALA A 153 -8.89 -11.13 3.38
N ASP A 154 -9.92 -11.72 3.96
CA ASP A 154 -11.26 -11.13 3.91
C ASP A 154 -11.22 -9.71 4.50
N LEU A 155 -11.66 -8.71 3.73
CA LEU A 155 -11.65 -7.32 4.14
C LEU A 155 -12.44 -7.07 5.43
N SER A 156 -13.48 -7.87 5.69
CA SER A 156 -14.25 -7.80 6.93
C SER A 156 -13.44 -8.18 8.18
N THR A 157 -12.34 -8.91 8.00
CA THR A 157 -11.42 -9.30 9.09
C THR A 157 -10.29 -8.31 9.31
N LEU A 158 -10.11 -7.38 8.38
CA LEU A 158 -9.10 -6.32 8.50
C LEU A 158 -9.61 -5.22 9.42
N SER A 159 -8.67 -4.54 10.07
CA SER A 159 -8.95 -3.39 10.93
C SER A 159 -8.24 -2.17 10.36
N PRO A 160 -8.76 -1.56 9.27
CA PRO A 160 -8.18 -0.34 8.72
C PRO A 160 -8.33 0.81 9.72
N PRO A 161 -7.46 1.83 9.64
CA PRO A 161 -7.61 3.02 10.48
C PRO A 161 -8.86 3.81 10.09
N GLU A 162 -9.54 4.37 11.09
CA GLU A 162 -10.64 5.30 10.85
C GLU A 162 -10.08 6.66 10.42
N MET A 163 -10.18 6.96 9.13
CA MET A 163 -9.74 8.25 8.58
C MET A 163 -10.49 8.63 7.30
N ASP A 164 -10.56 9.93 7.06
CA ASP A 164 -11.07 10.46 5.80
C ASP A 164 -9.97 10.36 4.71
N LEU A 165 -10.16 9.44 3.75
CA LEU A 165 -9.21 9.21 2.66
C LEU A 165 -8.96 10.46 1.79
N ARG A 166 -9.89 11.44 1.75
CA ARG A 166 -9.71 12.70 1.02
C ARG A 166 -8.52 13.50 1.55
N LYS A 167 -8.17 13.33 2.83
CA LYS A 167 -7.01 13.98 3.45
C LYS A 167 -5.67 13.47 2.90
N LEU A 168 -5.64 12.31 2.25
CA LEU A 168 -4.43 11.79 1.59
C LEU A 168 -4.01 12.64 0.38
N ALA A 169 -4.91 13.46 -0.17
CA ALA A 169 -4.61 14.34 -1.30
C ALA A 169 -3.56 15.43 -0.98
N ASP A 170 -3.44 15.85 0.28
CA ASP A 170 -2.42 16.83 0.68
C ASP A 170 -1.06 16.17 0.93
N LEU A 171 -0.37 15.89 -0.16
CA LEU A 171 0.92 15.19 -0.16
C LEU A 171 2.10 16.11 0.18
N ARG A 172 1.99 17.43 -0.04
CA ARG A 172 3.11 18.39 0.10
C ARG A 172 3.79 18.34 1.48
N PRO A 173 3.07 18.38 2.62
CA PRO A 173 3.68 18.28 3.93
C PRO A 173 4.42 16.96 4.15
N THR A 174 3.90 15.85 3.61
CA THR A 174 4.55 14.53 3.67
C THR A 174 5.89 14.55 2.95
N LEU A 175 5.93 15.04 1.71
CA LEU A 175 7.18 15.13 0.93
C LEU A 175 8.22 16.00 1.62
N ASN A 176 7.81 17.13 2.20
CA ASN A 176 8.72 18.01 2.96
C ASN A 176 9.30 17.27 4.17
N LEU A 177 8.47 16.58 4.94
CA LEU A 177 8.90 15.81 6.10
C LEU A 177 9.85 14.67 5.70
N MET A 178 9.57 13.96 4.61
CA MET A 178 10.42 12.88 4.11
C MET A 178 11.79 13.39 3.63
N ARG A 179 11.85 14.57 2.97
CA ARG A 179 13.12 15.22 2.59
C ARG A 179 13.90 15.67 3.82
N GLU A 180 13.24 16.27 4.81
CA GLU A 180 13.88 16.73 6.05
C GLU A 180 14.56 15.60 6.82
N VAL A 181 14.04 14.38 6.75
CA VAL A 181 14.65 13.20 7.38
C VAL A 181 15.60 12.43 6.45
N GLY A 182 15.80 12.87 5.21
CA GLY A 182 16.76 12.28 4.27
C GLY A 182 16.32 10.93 3.69
N VAL A 183 15.01 10.69 3.56
CA VAL A 183 14.49 9.46 2.95
C VAL A 183 14.07 9.64 1.49
N LEU A 184 13.85 10.91 1.07
CA LEU A 184 13.71 11.35 -0.32
C LEU A 184 14.88 12.23 -0.73
#